data_1bc2a97d4fc758920ee2510f1726ac0e
#
_entry.id   1bc2a97d4fc758920ee2510f1726ac0e
#
_cell.length_a   1.000
_cell.length_b   1.000
_cell.length_c   1.000
_cell.angle_alpha   90.00
_cell.angle_beta   90.00
_cell.angle_gamma   90.00
#
_symmetry.space_group_name_H-M   'P 1'
#
loop_
_entity.id
_entity.type
_entity.pdbx_description
1 polymer ?
#
loop_
_entity_poly.entity_id
_entity_poly.type
_entity_poly.pdbx_seq_one_letter_code
_entity_poly.pdbx_strand_id
1 'polypeptide(L)'
;DRETEADIENKIRPNTKLIFVETPINPTMKLIDLKQVIRVAKRKGLLVIVDNTFCSPYLQRPLELGCDAVVHSATKYIGGHGDVVAGVTICKTKALAEKIRTMRKDIGGIMAPFDAWLLLRGLKTLAVRMDRHCDNAEKIVSFLRKHDAVEGVWYPEGELASRQMKRG
;
A
#
# COMPACT_ATOMS: atom_id res chain seq x y z
N ASP A 1 -8.44 1.72 18.17
CA ASP A 1 -7.82 0.55 18.80
C ASP A 1 -6.86 -0.10 17.82
N ARG A 2 -5.64 -0.40 18.27
CA ARG A 2 -4.64 -1.08 17.44
C ARG A 2 -4.95 -2.58 17.48
N GLU A 3 -5.06 -3.23 16.32
CA GLU A 3 -5.13 -4.69 16.26
C GLU A 3 -3.83 -5.29 16.83
N THR A 4 -3.97 -6.24 17.73
CA THR A 4 -2.85 -6.97 18.34
C THR A 4 -2.50 -8.21 17.50
N GLU A 5 -1.35 -8.84 17.76
CA GLU A 5 -1.02 -10.13 17.13
C GLU A 5 -2.09 -11.20 17.43
N ALA A 6 -2.65 -11.19 18.65
CA ALA A 6 -3.73 -12.11 19.04
C ALA A 6 -5.01 -11.88 18.21
N ASP A 7 -5.37 -10.64 17.94
CA ASP A 7 -6.53 -10.32 17.10
C ASP A 7 -6.35 -10.84 15.66
N ILE A 8 -5.13 -10.75 15.13
CA ILE A 8 -4.80 -11.30 13.81
C ILE A 8 -4.87 -12.82 13.85
N GLU A 9 -4.26 -13.46 14.85
CA GLU A 9 -4.25 -14.93 15.00
C GLU A 9 -5.65 -15.52 15.12
N ASN A 10 -6.53 -14.87 15.87
CA ASN A 10 -7.92 -15.31 16.07
C ASN A 10 -8.76 -15.31 14.78
N LYS A 11 -8.34 -14.55 13.77
CA LYS A 11 -9.00 -14.51 12.44
C LYS A 11 -8.51 -15.60 11.49
N ILE A 12 -7.39 -16.27 11.80
CA ILE A 12 -6.79 -17.31 10.97
C ILE A 12 -7.58 -18.62 11.14
N ARG A 13 -7.95 -19.23 10.02
CA ARG A 13 -8.65 -20.52 9.94
C ARG A 13 -7.72 -21.60 9.37
N PRO A 14 -8.03 -22.91 9.53
CA PRO A 14 -7.20 -23.99 8.98
C PRO A 14 -6.99 -23.91 7.46
N ASN A 15 -7.91 -23.32 6.73
CA ASN A 15 -7.82 -23.13 5.27
C ASN A 15 -7.27 -21.76 4.84
N THR A 16 -6.87 -20.89 5.77
CA THR A 16 -6.22 -19.61 5.44
C THR A 16 -4.88 -19.86 4.75
N LYS A 17 -4.62 -19.18 3.63
CA LYS A 17 -3.39 -19.31 2.83
C LYS A 17 -2.58 -18.03 2.75
N LEU A 18 -3.25 -16.88 2.90
CA LEU A 18 -2.62 -15.57 2.83
C LEU A 18 -3.36 -14.55 3.70
N ILE A 19 -2.65 -13.49 4.04
CA ILE A 19 -3.20 -12.28 4.65
C ILE A 19 -3.05 -11.16 3.63
N PHE A 20 -4.17 -10.53 3.26
CA PHE A 20 -4.18 -9.34 2.40
C PHE A 20 -4.49 -8.12 3.26
N VAL A 21 -3.64 -7.09 3.21
CA VAL A 21 -3.82 -5.87 3.99
C VAL A 21 -3.63 -4.63 3.14
N GLU A 22 -4.40 -3.60 3.44
CA GLU A 22 -4.23 -2.24 2.94
C GLU A 22 -3.81 -1.33 4.11
N THR A 23 -2.79 -0.49 3.93
CA THR A 23 -2.37 0.47 4.96
C THR A 23 -1.66 1.67 4.35
N PRO A 24 -2.11 2.92 4.61
CA PRO A 24 -3.33 3.31 5.34
C PRO A 24 -4.61 2.77 4.70
N ILE A 25 -5.64 2.51 5.51
CA ILE A 25 -6.91 1.94 5.05
C ILE A 25 -7.81 3.03 4.48
N ASN A 26 -8.35 2.82 3.28
CA ASN A 26 -9.39 3.69 2.69
C ASN A 26 -10.79 3.30 3.25
N PRO A 27 -11.62 4.23 3.76
CA PRO A 27 -11.39 5.67 3.87
C PRO A 27 -10.90 6.10 5.27
N THR A 28 -10.72 5.18 6.20
CA THR A 28 -10.53 5.48 7.63
C THR A 28 -9.16 6.03 8.00
N MET A 29 -8.20 5.96 7.09
CA MET A 29 -6.79 6.32 7.29
C MET A 29 -6.08 5.59 8.44
N LYS A 30 -6.69 4.51 8.96
CA LYS A 30 -6.07 3.65 9.97
C LYS A 30 -4.80 3.00 9.43
N LEU A 31 -3.80 2.90 10.31
CA LEU A 31 -2.56 2.20 10.01
C LEU A 31 -2.58 0.79 10.60
N ILE A 32 -2.16 -0.17 9.80
CA ILE A 32 -1.88 -1.55 10.23
C ILE A 32 -0.36 -1.69 10.40
N ASP A 33 0.06 -2.24 11.54
CA ASP A 33 1.48 -2.56 11.78
C ASP A 33 1.90 -3.77 10.92
N LEU A 34 2.53 -3.48 9.78
CA LEU A 34 2.97 -4.52 8.86
C LEU A 34 3.97 -5.49 9.49
N LYS A 35 4.82 -5.03 10.42
CA LYS A 35 5.76 -5.93 11.10
C LYS A 35 5.03 -6.96 11.97
N GLN A 36 3.94 -6.58 12.64
CA GLN A 36 3.10 -7.52 13.39
C GLN A 36 2.44 -8.54 12.46
N VAL A 37 1.77 -8.07 11.40
CA VAL A 37 1.12 -8.95 10.41
C VAL A 37 2.11 -9.96 9.84
N ILE A 38 3.30 -9.49 9.42
CA ILE A 38 4.34 -10.34 8.84
C ILE A 38 4.86 -11.37 9.83
N ARG A 39 5.06 -10.99 11.11
CA ARG A 39 5.49 -11.95 12.14
C ARG A 39 4.46 -13.06 12.35
N VAL A 40 3.18 -12.70 12.50
CA VAL A 40 2.09 -13.66 12.64
C VAL A 40 2.00 -14.59 11.43
N ALA A 41 2.00 -14.02 10.22
CA ALA A 41 1.92 -14.78 8.99
C ALA A 41 3.08 -15.80 8.86
N LYS A 42 4.31 -15.37 9.16
CA LYS A 42 5.48 -16.27 9.12
C LYS A 42 5.37 -17.43 10.10
N ARG A 43 4.91 -17.18 11.34
CA ARG A 43 4.68 -18.26 12.32
C ARG A 43 3.66 -19.29 11.84
N LYS A 44 2.68 -18.85 11.06
CA LYS A 44 1.58 -19.69 10.55
C LYS A 44 1.82 -20.21 9.13
N GLY A 45 2.96 -19.92 8.50
CA GLY A 45 3.26 -20.33 7.13
C GLY A 45 2.37 -19.68 6.06
N LEU A 46 1.88 -18.46 6.32
CA LEU A 46 0.98 -17.72 5.43
C LEU A 46 1.75 -16.71 4.58
N LEU A 47 1.26 -16.45 3.38
CA LEU A 47 1.73 -15.35 2.54
C LEU A 47 1.15 -14.02 3.03
N VAL A 48 1.90 -12.93 2.83
CA VAL A 48 1.43 -11.56 3.08
C VAL A 48 1.49 -10.76 1.79
N ILE A 49 0.33 -10.21 1.41
CA ILE A 49 0.20 -9.28 0.28
C ILE A 49 -0.25 -7.94 0.83
N VAL A 50 0.44 -6.87 0.44
CA VAL A 50 0.15 -5.52 0.90
C VAL A 50 -0.33 -4.66 -0.26
N ASP A 51 -1.52 -4.09 -0.17
CA ASP A 51 -1.91 -2.97 -1.02
C ASP A 51 -1.26 -1.70 -0.48
N ASN A 52 -0.32 -1.18 -1.26
CA ASN A 52 0.50 -0.01 -0.92
C ASN A 52 0.15 1.21 -1.78
N THR A 53 -1.05 1.24 -2.32
CA THR A 53 -1.49 2.27 -3.26
C THR A 53 -1.35 3.68 -2.69
N PHE A 54 -1.80 3.91 -1.44
CA PHE A 54 -1.77 5.25 -0.82
C PHE A 54 -0.36 5.75 -0.50
N CYS A 55 0.50 4.89 -0.03
CA CYS A 55 1.88 5.27 0.28
C CYS A 55 2.77 5.37 -0.95
N SER A 56 2.48 4.62 -2.02
CA SER A 56 3.41 4.39 -3.12
C SER A 56 4.75 3.80 -2.62
N PRO A 57 5.66 3.36 -3.49
CA PRO A 57 6.98 2.90 -3.05
C PRO A 57 7.86 4.04 -2.50
N TYR A 58 7.43 5.29 -2.66
CA TYR A 58 8.14 6.44 -2.14
C TYR A 58 8.03 6.58 -0.63
N LEU A 59 6.82 6.38 -0.06
CA LEU A 59 6.60 6.53 1.39
C LEU A 59 6.74 5.22 2.15
N GLN A 60 6.41 4.07 1.54
CA GLN A 60 6.41 2.79 2.24
C GLN A 60 6.89 1.67 1.33
N ARG A 61 7.78 0.80 1.84
CA ARG A 61 8.38 -0.33 1.11
C ARG A 61 8.11 -1.66 1.82
N PRO A 62 6.92 -2.24 1.66
CA PRO A 62 6.51 -3.44 2.41
C PRO A 62 7.39 -4.67 2.14
N LEU A 63 7.98 -4.80 0.93
CA LEU A 63 8.91 -5.90 0.63
C LEU A 63 10.15 -5.88 1.52
N GLU A 64 10.67 -4.71 1.86
CA GLU A 64 11.80 -4.54 2.78
C GLU A 64 11.40 -4.93 4.22
N LEU A 65 10.13 -4.78 4.59
CA LEU A 65 9.59 -5.23 5.86
C LEU A 65 9.37 -6.75 5.90
N GLY A 66 9.37 -7.40 4.74
CA GLY A 66 9.34 -8.86 4.63
C GLY A 66 8.04 -9.48 4.13
N CYS A 67 7.09 -8.71 3.56
CA CYS A 67 5.93 -9.27 2.88
C CYS A 67 6.34 -10.03 1.60
N ASP A 68 5.42 -10.81 1.03
CA ASP A 68 5.68 -11.67 -0.12
C ASP A 68 5.36 -11.00 -1.44
N ALA A 69 4.35 -10.14 -1.45
CA ALA A 69 4.03 -9.30 -2.61
C ALA A 69 3.43 -7.97 -2.19
N VAL A 70 3.59 -6.97 -3.07
CA VAL A 70 2.98 -5.65 -2.96
C VAL A 70 2.16 -5.40 -4.21
N VAL A 71 0.95 -4.90 -4.03
CA VAL A 71 0.10 -4.44 -5.12
C VAL A 71 -0.08 -2.93 -5.06
N HIS A 72 -0.24 -2.32 -6.20
CA HIS A 72 -0.59 -0.92 -6.33
C HIS A 72 -1.67 -0.75 -7.40
N SER A 73 -2.68 0.03 -7.10
CA SER A 73 -3.43 0.69 -8.16
C SER A 73 -2.53 1.75 -8.79
N ALA A 74 -1.89 1.39 -9.92
CA ALA A 74 -1.02 2.31 -10.65
C ALA A 74 -1.80 3.48 -11.27
N THR A 75 -3.14 3.36 -11.33
CA THR A 75 -4.11 4.42 -11.64
C THR A 75 -3.92 5.67 -10.78
N LYS A 76 -3.45 5.49 -9.51
CA LYS A 76 -3.35 6.56 -8.51
C LYS A 76 -1.99 7.27 -8.63
N TYR A 77 -1.19 7.27 -7.58
CA TYR A 77 0.05 8.06 -7.52
C TYR A 77 1.14 7.63 -8.51
N ILE A 78 1.20 6.36 -8.91
CA ILE A 78 2.20 5.90 -9.89
C ILE A 78 1.96 6.54 -11.25
N GLY A 79 0.74 6.46 -11.79
CA GLY A 79 0.34 7.20 -12.99
C GLY A 79 0.34 8.70 -12.73
N GLY A 80 -0.42 9.14 -11.72
CA GLY A 80 -0.38 10.46 -11.13
C GLY A 80 -1.03 11.59 -11.94
N HIS A 81 -1.63 11.29 -13.11
CA HIS A 81 -2.18 12.27 -14.02
C HIS A 81 -3.65 12.03 -14.39
N GLY A 82 -4.27 10.96 -13.85
CA GLY A 82 -5.67 10.64 -14.10
C GLY A 82 -5.99 10.18 -15.53
N ASP A 83 -5.00 9.73 -16.26
CA ASP A 83 -5.04 9.40 -17.68
C ASP A 83 -4.86 7.90 -17.99
N VAL A 84 -4.74 7.05 -16.98
CA VAL A 84 -4.52 5.62 -17.11
C VAL A 84 -5.20 4.83 -15.99
N VAL A 85 -5.78 3.69 -16.33
CA VAL A 85 -6.28 2.70 -15.37
C VAL A 85 -5.38 1.47 -15.43
N ALA A 86 -4.66 1.19 -14.35
CA ALA A 86 -3.69 0.12 -14.32
C ALA A 86 -3.40 -0.40 -12.91
N GLY A 87 -2.84 -1.61 -12.84
CA GLY A 87 -2.33 -2.22 -11.62
C GLY A 87 -0.92 -2.75 -11.81
N VAL A 88 -0.17 -2.81 -10.74
CA VAL A 88 1.15 -3.45 -10.71
C VAL A 88 1.30 -4.32 -9.48
N THR A 89 1.90 -5.49 -9.66
CA THR A 89 2.25 -6.41 -8.57
C THR A 89 3.74 -6.64 -8.58
N ILE A 90 4.38 -6.44 -7.43
CA ILE A 90 5.80 -6.69 -7.21
C ILE A 90 5.93 -7.83 -6.21
N CYS A 91 6.67 -8.86 -6.56
CA CYS A 91 6.85 -10.05 -5.74
C CYS A 91 8.26 -10.13 -5.16
N LYS A 92 8.37 -10.66 -3.95
CA LYS A 92 9.64 -10.89 -3.28
C LYS A 92 10.48 -11.97 -3.98
N THR A 93 9.83 -13.00 -4.54
CA THR A 93 10.51 -14.12 -5.18
C THR A 93 10.09 -14.28 -6.63
N LYS A 94 11.03 -14.75 -7.47
CA LYS A 94 10.77 -15.08 -8.87
C LYS A 94 9.67 -16.15 -9.00
N ALA A 95 9.68 -17.16 -8.12
CA ALA A 95 8.68 -18.22 -8.15
C ALA A 95 7.25 -17.72 -7.97
N LEU A 96 7.04 -16.78 -7.03
CA LEU A 96 5.72 -16.14 -6.83
C LEU A 96 5.37 -15.26 -8.03
N ALA A 97 6.33 -14.49 -8.55
CA ALA A 97 6.12 -13.63 -9.71
C ALA A 97 5.68 -14.44 -10.95
N GLU A 98 6.30 -15.59 -11.21
CA GLU A 98 5.92 -16.47 -12.35
C GLU A 98 4.51 -17.04 -12.19
N LYS A 99 4.12 -17.46 -10.98
CA LYS A 99 2.74 -17.90 -10.72
C LYS A 99 1.70 -16.81 -11.04
N ILE A 100 1.95 -15.59 -10.55
CA ILE A 100 1.07 -14.45 -10.80
C ILE A 100 1.07 -14.07 -12.28
N ARG A 101 2.24 -14.12 -12.94
CA ARG A 101 2.37 -13.84 -14.38
C ARG A 101 1.56 -14.83 -15.23
N THR A 102 1.62 -16.12 -14.91
CA THR A 102 0.81 -17.15 -15.59
C THR A 102 -0.67 -16.85 -15.41
N MET A 103 -1.14 -16.67 -14.18
CA MET A 103 -2.53 -16.34 -13.91
C MET A 103 -2.98 -15.08 -14.67
N ARG A 104 -2.18 -14.01 -14.62
CA ARG A 104 -2.46 -12.76 -15.36
C ARG A 104 -2.62 -13.00 -16.85
N LYS A 105 -1.76 -13.84 -17.46
CA LYS A 105 -1.83 -14.21 -18.86
C LYS A 105 -3.16 -14.92 -19.15
N ASP A 106 -3.51 -15.90 -18.32
CA ASP A 106 -4.67 -16.77 -18.53
C ASP A 106 -6.00 -15.99 -18.40
N ILE A 107 -6.07 -15.03 -17.46
CA ILE A 107 -7.26 -14.17 -17.29
C ILE A 107 -7.28 -12.94 -18.21
N GLY A 108 -6.23 -12.68 -18.96
CA GLY A 108 -6.16 -11.56 -19.91
C GLY A 108 -5.88 -10.17 -19.31
N GLY A 109 -5.48 -10.08 -18.05
CA GLY A 109 -5.16 -8.80 -17.37
C GLY A 109 -3.83 -8.20 -17.84
N ILE A 110 -3.74 -7.87 -19.12
CA ILE A 110 -2.52 -7.37 -19.78
C ILE A 110 -2.71 -5.89 -20.12
N MET A 111 -1.73 -5.07 -19.69
CA MET A 111 -1.70 -3.64 -19.96
C MET A 111 -1.34 -3.37 -21.42
N ALA A 112 -2.01 -2.40 -22.05
CA ALA A 112 -1.65 -1.93 -23.38
C ALA A 112 -0.28 -1.18 -23.37
N PRO A 113 0.47 -1.21 -24.49
CA PRO A 113 1.78 -0.53 -24.54
C PRO A 113 1.71 0.96 -24.26
N PHE A 114 0.65 1.64 -24.69
CA PHE A 114 0.46 3.08 -24.45
C PHE A 114 0.24 3.36 -22.95
N ASP A 115 -0.57 2.57 -22.28
CA ASP A 115 -0.78 2.69 -20.83
C ASP A 115 0.50 2.45 -20.05
N ALA A 116 1.30 1.47 -20.47
CA ALA A 116 2.60 1.20 -19.87
C ALA A 116 3.57 2.39 -20.05
N TRP A 117 3.53 3.04 -21.22
CA TRP A 117 4.33 4.25 -21.48
C TRP A 117 3.89 5.42 -20.59
N LEU A 118 2.58 5.65 -20.43
CA LEU A 118 2.04 6.68 -19.53
C LEU A 118 2.51 6.45 -18.08
N LEU A 119 2.45 5.21 -17.59
CA LEU A 119 2.92 4.86 -16.25
C LEU A 119 4.42 5.11 -16.07
N LEU A 120 5.25 4.69 -17.04
CA LEU A 120 6.70 4.93 -17.00
C LEU A 120 7.02 6.43 -17.00
N ARG A 121 6.25 7.23 -17.73
CA ARG A 121 6.35 8.68 -17.74
C ARG A 121 5.95 9.28 -16.38
N GLY A 122 4.79 8.87 -15.83
CA GLY A 122 4.29 9.33 -14.54
C GLY A 122 5.24 9.00 -13.39
N LEU A 123 5.85 7.82 -13.44
CA LEU A 123 6.78 7.34 -12.40
C LEU A 123 7.99 8.27 -12.24
N LYS A 124 8.46 8.93 -13.31
CA LYS A 124 9.61 9.84 -13.26
C LYS A 124 9.43 11.04 -12.32
N THR A 125 8.19 11.42 -12.05
CA THR A 125 7.86 12.56 -11.19
C THR A 125 7.24 12.11 -9.85
N LEU A 126 7.21 10.82 -9.56
CA LEU A 126 6.56 10.29 -8.37
C LEU A 126 7.09 10.95 -7.08
N ALA A 127 8.41 11.03 -6.91
CA ALA A 127 9.04 11.58 -5.72
C ALA A 127 8.58 13.02 -5.45
N VAL A 128 8.77 13.94 -6.41
CA VAL A 128 8.40 15.35 -6.24
C VAL A 128 6.90 15.56 -6.05
N ARG A 129 6.06 14.70 -6.66
CA ARG A 129 4.62 14.76 -6.46
C ARG A 129 4.23 14.29 -5.06
N MET A 130 4.83 13.19 -4.59
CA MET A 130 4.55 12.68 -3.24
C MET A 130 5.01 13.65 -2.17
N ASP A 131 6.16 14.30 -2.30
CA ASP A 131 6.60 15.36 -1.38
C ASP A 131 5.54 16.47 -1.32
N ARG A 132 5.13 16.97 -2.47
CA ARG A 132 4.13 18.04 -2.52
C ARG A 132 2.78 17.62 -1.95
N HIS A 133 2.34 16.38 -2.21
CA HIS A 133 1.10 15.84 -1.63
C HIS A 133 1.17 15.79 -0.11
N CYS A 134 2.28 15.29 0.45
CA CYS A 134 2.48 15.23 1.89
C CYS A 134 2.49 16.63 2.52
N ASP A 135 3.26 17.57 1.98
CA ASP A 135 3.33 18.94 2.48
C ASP A 135 1.96 19.64 2.44
N ASN A 136 1.20 19.44 1.37
CA ASN A 136 -0.14 20.00 1.25
C ASN A 136 -1.12 19.36 2.25
N ALA A 137 -1.06 18.03 2.40
CA ALA A 137 -1.90 17.30 3.34
C ALA A 137 -1.64 17.76 4.79
N GLU A 138 -0.39 17.90 5.21
CA GLU A 138 -0.02 18.37 6.55
C GLU A 138 -0.56 19.80 6.82
N LYS A 139 -0.49 20.71 5.86
CA LYS A 139 -1.05 22.06 5.95
C LYS A 139 -2.57 22.03 6.08
N ILE A 140 -3.26 21.22 5.25
CA ILE A 140 -4.71 21.08 5.29
C ILE A 140 -5.16 20.48 6.62
N VAL A 141 -4.51 19.43 7.11
CA VAL A 141 -4.78 18.80 8.39
C VAL A 141 -4.64 19.81 9.53
N SER A 142 -3.54 20.59 9.53
CA SER A 142 -3.29 21.65 10.53
C SER A 142 -4.35 22.73 10.51
N PHE A 143 -4.85 23.10 9.35
CA PHE A 143 -5.93 24.06 9.18
C PHE A 143 -7.28 23.50 9.68
N LEU A 144 -7.63 22.29 9.23
CA LEU A 144 -8.93 21.67 9.56
C LEU A 144 -9.06 21.38 11.05
N ARG A 145 -7.98 20.99 11.74
CA ARG A 145 -7.99 20.74 13.18
C ARG A 145 -8.29 21.98 14.03
N LYS A 146 -8.14 23.16 13.47
CA LYS A 146 -8.41 24.45 14.13
C LYS A 146 -9.73 25.08 13.67
N HIS A 147 -10.47 24.44 12.77
CA HIS A 147 -11.65 25.00 12.18
C HIS A 147 -12.89 24.60 12.96
N ASP A 148 -13.68 25.56 13.44
CA ASP A 148 -14.81 25.35 14.36
C ASP A 148 -15.92 24.43 13.79
N ALA A 149 -16.06 24.36 12.48
CA ALA A 149 -17.03 23.47 11.82
C ALA A 149 -16.52 22.04 11.60
N VAL A 150 -15.33 21.66 12.08
CA VAL A 150 -14.72 20.33 11.89
C VAL A 150 -14.62 19.60 13.21
N GLU A 151 -15.39 18.52 13.35
CA GLU A 151 -15.42 17.70 14.57
C GLU A 151 -14.19 16.77 14.71
N GLY A 152 -13.57 16.36 13.59
CA GLY A 152 -12.44 15.44 13.62
C GLY A 152 -11.71 15.34 12.29
N VAL A 153 -10.43 15.00 12.35
CA VAL A 153 -9.57 14.80 11.18
C VAL A 153 -8.83 13.47 11.33
N TRP A 154 -9.02 12.57 10.40
CA TRP A 154 -8.30 11.30 10.33
C TRP A 154 -7.12 11.42 9.37
N TYR A 155 -5.94 11.26 9.91
CA TYR A 155 -4.68 11.37 9.18
C TYR A 155 -3.67 10.36 9.72
N PRO A 156 -2.85 9.71 8.88
CA PRO A 156 -1.87 8.73 9.34
C PRO A 156 -0.69 9.44 10.01
N GLU A 157 -0.64 9.36 11.33
CA GLU A 157 0.38 10.02 12.15
C GLU A 157 0.81 9.17 13.36
N GLY A 158 1.73 9.69 14.15
CA GLY A 158 2.25 9.06 15.36
C GLY A 158 3.40 8.10 15.09
N GLU A 159 3.79 7.36 16.12
CA GLU A 159 4.98 6.50 16.11
C GLU A 159 4.95 5.44 15.00
N LEU A 160 3.79 4.80 14.77
CA LEU A 160 3.66 3.79 13.74
C LEU A 160 3.84 4.39 12.34
N ALA A 161 3.25 5.55 12.07
CA ALA A 161 3.44 6.28 10.82
C ALA A 161 4.92 6.60 10.60
N SER A 162 5.57 7.20 11.58
CA SER A 162 6.99 7.60 11.51
C SER A 162 7.94 6.41 11.33
N ARG A 163 7.59 5.24 11.89
CA ARG A 163 8.39 4.03 11.77
C ARG A 163 8.18 3.31 10.44
N GLN A 164 6.96 3.31 9.91
CA GLN A 164 6.56 2.50 8.76
C GLN A 164 6.59 3.28 7.45
N MET A 165 6.31 4.57 7.50
CA MET A 165 6.30 5.47 6.35
C MET A 165 7.44 6.47 6.46
N LYS A 166 8.29 6.52 5.44
CA LYS A 166 9.42 7.48 5.38
C LYS A 166 9.48 8.04 3.97
N ARG A 167 9.65 9.34 3.85
CA ARG A 167 9.97 9.96 2.55
C ARG A 167 11.29 9.38 2.03
N GLY A 168 11.30 8.93 0.77
CA GLY A 168 12.42 8.22 0.14
C GLY A 168 13.57 9.12 -0.24
#